data_5b136df547a428ba4e1aa2111272c2ea
#
_entry.id   5b136df547a428ba4e1aa2111272c2ea
#
_cell.length_a   1.000
_cell.length_b   1.000
_cell.length_c   1.000
_cell.angle_alpha   90.00
_cell.angle_beta   90.00
_cell.angle_gamma   90.00
#
_symmetry.space_group_name_H-M   'P 1'
#
loop_
_entity.id
_entity.type
_entity.pdbx_description
1 polymer ?
#
loop_
_entity_poly.entity_id
_entity_poly.type
_entity_poly.pdbx_seq_one_letter_code
_entity_poly.pdbx_strand_id
1 'polypeptide(L)'
;MKKIICLLLSIIFILSPVISFAIFEYEDSIPTWSNAIETFAKIQNKVELNLDSESAILMDENTGTILYTKNEHSKLRPASVTKVMTILLIMEALDRGEIKLEDKVPCSERARKMGGSQIWLAENEMLSVHEMLKAICVVSANDCCVAMSEFISGSEEAFVMKMNERAKELGMNDTLFKNCHGIDEDGHETSAYDIAIMSRELSKNHPKIHEYTTIWMDSLRDGKSELVNTNKLVRFYSGCTGLKTGSTSLALFNLSATAKRNDLSLIAVVMKGPTSGQRFNDATRLLDFGFANFSNSVVVKKEQVMEKIKIEKANIEEVEIITERDVNILCAKGDEKNIRTEIIYDENIKAPLEYREKIGIINCYLNDELVGATNLLVNQKVKSKNIMDFLNELIIFSYKLGR
;
A
#
# COMPACT_ATOMS: atom_id res chain seq x y z
N MET A 1 -17.44 66.78 -20.81
CA MET A 1 -17.86 65.34 -20.83
C MET A 1 -16.74 64.34 -20.52
N LYS A 2 -15.47 64.54 -20.96
CA LYS A 2 -14.38 63.57 -20.65
C LYS A 2 -13.94 63.51 -19.16
N LYS A 3 -14.13 64.56 -18.36
CA LYS A 3 -13.75 64.56 -16.93
C LYS A 3 -14.80 63.89 -16.00
N ILE A 4 -16.05 63.75 -16.43
CA ILE A 4 -17.07 63.10 -15.64
C ILE A 4 -17.05 61.56 -15.83
N ILE A 5 -16.60 61.10 -16.97
CA ILE A 5 -16.46 59.65 -17.27
C ILE A 5 -15.26 59.04 -16.47
N CYS A 6 -14.20 59.80 -16.24
CA CYS A 6 -13.08 59.31 -15.40
C CYS A 6 -13.44 59.25 -13.91
N LEU A 7 -14.35 60.07 -13.40
CA LEU A 7 -14.77 60.03 -12.01
C LEU A 7 -15.75 58.90 -11.73
N LEU A 8 -16.57 58.47 -12.70
CA LEU A 8 -17.47 57.33 -12.59
C LEU A 8 -16.72 55.98 -12.68
N LEU A 9 -15.63 55.91 -13.41
CA LEU A 9 -14.79 54.72 -13.47
C LEU A 9 -13.94 54.49 -12.20
N SER A 10 -13.59 55.58 -11.47
CA SER A 10 -12.86 55.47 -10.22
C SER A 10 -13.77 55.07 -9.02
N ILE A 11 -15.07 55.36 -9.10
CA ILE A 11 -16.04 54.95 -8.05
C ILE A 11 -16.46 53.50 -8.17
N ILE A 12 -16.40 52.90 -9.38
CA ILE A 12 -16.72 51.47 -9.59
C ILE A 12 -15.58 50.55 -9.05
N PHE A 13 -14.34 51.08 -8.92
CA PHE A 13 -13.21 50.30 -8.35
C PHE A 13 -13.15 50.31 -6.80
N ILE A 14 -13.95 51.18 -6.13
CA ILE A 14 -13.95 51.31 -4.66
C ILE A 14 -15.08 50.48 -4.02
N LEU A 15 -16.03 49.96 -4.82
CA LEU A 15 -17.21 49.22 -4.33
C LEU A 15 -17.27 47.76 -4.80
N SER A 16 -16.15 47.19 -5.30
CA SER A 16 -16.05 45.73 -5.39
C SER A 16 -15.80 45.19 -3.99
N PRO A 17 -16.70 44.41 -3.39
CA PRO A 17 -16.33 43.65 -2.21
C PRO A 17 -15.18 42.72 -2.65
N VAL A 18 -14.05 42.88 -2.02
CA VAL A 18 -13.01 41.84 -2.02
C VAL A 18 -13.67 40.66 -1.35
N ILE A 19 -14.32 39.79 -2.14
CA ILE A 19 -14.62 38.45 -1.72
C ILE A 19 -13.24 37.77 -1.65
N SER A 20 -12.61 37.88 -0.49
CA SER A 20 -11.53 37.03 -0.10
C SER A 20 -12.16 35.63 -0.06
N PHE A 21 -12.01 34.88 -1.15
CA PHE A 21 -12.08 33.45 -1.07
C PHE A 21 -10.89 33.05 -0.18
N ALA A 22 -11.16 32.91 1.11
CA ALA A 22 -10.37 32.05 1.93
C ALA A 22 -10.52 30.67 1.28
N ILE A 23 -9.60 30.34 0.38
CA ILE A 23 -9.29 28.96 0.06
C ILE A 23 -8.81 28.43 1.41
N PHE A 24 -9.70 27.81 2.16
CA PHE A 24 -9.31 26.82 3.13
C PHE A 24 -8.69 25.71 2.26
N GLU A 25 -7.38 25.81 2.01
CA GLU A 25 -6.57 24.64 1.81
C GLU A 25 -6.81 23.81 3.08
N TYR A 26 -7.70 22.84 2.96
CA TYR A 26 -7.76 21.73 3.85
C TYR A 26 -6.47 20.96 3.55
N GLU A 27 -5.36 21.41 4.18
CA GLU A 27 -4.25 20.52 4.40
C GLU A 27 -4.88 19.29 5.05
N ASP A 28 -4.85 18.17 4.32
CA ASP A 28 -4.94 16.85 4.91
C ASP A 28 -3.71 16.72 5.84
N SER A 29 -3.73 17.46 6.94
CA SER A 29 -2.79 17.28 8.03
C SER A 29 -3.14 15.94 8.64
N ILE A 30 -2.56 14.89 8.06
CA ILE A 30 -2.40 13.61 8.75
C ILE A 30 -1.84 13.99 10.11
N PRO A 31 -2.56 13.70 11.22
CA PRO A 31 -2.08 14.03 12.55
C PRO A 31 -0.65 13.49 12.67
N THR A 32 0.29 14.35 12.99
CA THR A 32 1.68 13.95 13.17
C THR A 32 1.73 12.97 14.32
N TRP A 33 2.17 11.76 14.04
CA TRP A 33 2.28 10.58 14.90
C TRP A 33 3.33 10.77 16.03
N SER A 34 3.41 11.92 16.70
CA SER A 34 4.55 12.32 17.55
C SER A 34 4.81 11.36 18.71
N ASN A 35 3.80 10.91 19.43
CA ASN A 35 4.00 10.05 20.62
C ASN A 35 3.98 8.55 20.28
N ALA A 36 3.25 8.12 19.26
CA ALA A 36 3.41 6.76 18.72
C ALA A 36 4.86 6.55 18.24
N ILE A 37 5.42 7.55 17.53
CA ILE A 37 6.83 7.57 17.13
C ILE A 37 7.74 7.53 18.37
N GLU A 38 7.47 8.28 19.44
CA GLU A 38 8.26 8.22 20.67
C GLU A 38 8.18 6.85 21.38
N THR A 39 7.02 6.20 21.38
CA THR A 39 6.86 4.85 21.95
C THR A 39 7.62 3.84 21.11
N PHE A 40 7.53 3.90 19.79
CA PHE A 40 8.31 3.05 18.88
C PHE A 40 9.80 3.33 19.01
N ALA A 41 10.22 4.60 19.09
CA ALA A 41 11.61 4.98 19.33
C ALA A 41 12.15 4.44 20.67
N LYS A 42 11.33 4.41 21.73
CA LYS A 42 11.72 3.81 23.04
C LYS A 42 11.90 2.30 22.93
N ILE A 43 11.12 1.60 22.12
CA ILE A 43 11.28 0.16 21.87
C ILE A 43 12.52 -0.08 20.99
N GLN A 44 12.72 0.69 19.94
CA GLN A 44 13.90 0.61 19.07
C GLN A 44 15.20 0.83 19.84
N ASN A 45 15.27 1.84 20.73
CA ASN A 45 16.46 2.18 21.49
C ASN A 45 16.85 1.12 22.56
N LYS A 46 16.00 0.12 22.84
CA LYS A 46 16.24 -0.90 23.84
C LYS A 46 16.73 -2.24 23.30
N VAL A 47 16.64 -2.48 21.98
CA VAL A 47 16.92 -3.79 21.39
C VAL A 47 17.96 -3.67 20.28
N GLU A 48 19.21 -4.00 20.57
CA GLU A 48 20.19 -4.31 19.54
C GLU A 48 19.89 -5.69 18.97
N LEU A 49 19.30 -5.70 17.77
CA LEU A 49 19.27 -6.92 16.97
C LEU A 49 20.66 -7.08 16.35
N ASN A 50 21.42 -8.07 16.82
CA ASN A 50 22.73 -8.43 16.25
C ASN A 50 22.52 -8.97 14.84
N LEU A 51 22.41 -8.11 13.83
CA LEU A 51 22.25 -8.47 12.42
C LEU A 51 23.61 -8.46 11.73
N ASP A 52 23.89 -9.52 10.96
CA ASP A 52 25.13 -9.65 10.17
C ASP A 52 25.06 -8.86 8.84
N SER A 53 23.87 -8.59 8.34
CA SER A 53 23.63 -7.79 7.12
C SER A 53 24.07 -6.34 7.31
N GLU A 54 24.62 -5.72 6.26
CA GLU A 54 25.12 -4.33 6.29
C GLU A 54 24.01 -3.31 6.47
N SER A 55 22.87 -3.52 5.81
CA SER A 55 21.69 -2.66 5.90
C SER A 55 20.43 -3.50 6.15
N ALA A 56 19.51 -2.97 6.95
CA ALA A 56 18.27 -3.64 7.28
C ALA A 56 17.16 -2.67 7.66
N ILE A 57 15.90 -3.06 7.43
CA ILE A 57 14.71 -2.36 7.89
C ILE A 57 13.59 -3.36 8.20
N LEU A 58 12.78 -3.01 9.20
CA LEU A 58 11.49 -3.64 9.47
C LEU A 58 10.40 -2.58 9.40
N MET A 59 9.35 -2.84 8.64
CA MET A 59 8.22 -1.93 8.43
C MET A 59 6.90 -2.68 8.65
N ASP A 60 5.92 -2.01 9.26
CA ASP A 60 4.53 -2.46 9.22
C ASP A 60 3.94 -2.17 7.83
N GLU A 61 3.40 -3.19 7.18
CA GLU A 61 2.85 -3.09 5.83
C GLU A 61 1.63 -2.18 5.76
N ASN A 62 0.74 -2.25 6.76
CA ASN A 62 -0.52 -1.53 6.74
C ASN A 62 -0.32 -0.02 6.86
N THR A 63 0.45 0.42 7.84
CA THR A 63 0.66 1.84 8.14
C THR A 63 1.88 2.43 7.44
N GLY A 64 2.88 1.61 7.08
CA GLY A 64 4.20 2.07 6.61
C GLY A 64 5.12 2.51 7.74
N THR A 65 4.73 2.29 9.00
CA THR A 65 5.54 2.66 10.16
C THR A 65 6.81 1.82 10.23
N ILE A 66 7.94 2.48 10.42
CA ILE A 66 9.25 1.84 10.56
C ILE A 66 9.42 1.37 12.00
N LEU A 67 9.68 0.08 12.18
CA LEU A 67 9.83 -0.57 13.48
C LEU A 67 11.29 -0.83 13.88
N TYR A 68 12.18 -0.94 12.89
CA TYR A 68 13.61 -1.11 13.09
C TYR A 68 14.39 -0.63 11.88
N THR A 69 15.56 -0.04 12.10
CA THR A 69 16.49 0.35 11.03
C THR A 69 17.94 0.02 11.38
N LYS A 70 18.72 -0.25 10.34
CA LYS A 70 20.19 -0.34 10.36
C LYS A 70 20.70 0.12 9.00
N ASN A 71 21.32 1.29 8.92
CA ASN A 71 21.87 1.84 7.67
C ASN A 71 20.88 1.79 6.49
N GLU A 72 19.61 2.06 6.74
CA GLU A 72 18.48 1.83 5.83
C GLU A 72 18.56 2.59 4.52
N HIS A 73 19.28 3.73 4.49
CA HIS A 73 19.50 4.57 3.30
C HIS A 73 20.84 4.30 2.59
N SER A 74 21.60 3.27 3.01
CA SER A 74 22.84 2.91 2.31
C SER A 74 22.53 2.42 0.90
N LYS A 75 23.12 3.08 -0.11
CA LYS A 75 23.01 2.68 -1.53
C LYS A 75 23.81 1.43 -1.79
N LEU A 76 23.13 0.33 -2.04
CA LEU A 76 23.70 -0.99 -2.24
C LEU A 76 23.12 -1.63 -3.50
N ARG A 77 23.86 -2.59 -4.07
CA ARG A 77 23.39 -3.36 -5.24
C ARG A 77 22.21 -4.26 -4.84
N PRO A 78 21.04 -4.17 -5.50
CA PRO A 78 19.86 -4.96 -5.14
C PRO A 78 19.93 -6.43 -5.53
N ALA A 79 20.74 -6.79 -6.52
CA ALA A 79 20.63 -8.07 -7.20
C ALA A 79 19.18 -8.35 -7.62
N SER A 80 18.73 -9.59 -7.62
CA SER A 80 17.36 -9.95 -8.03
C SER A 80 16.22 -9.41 -7.15
N VAL A 81 16.48 -8.64 -6.08
CA VAL A 81 15.43 -7.88 -5.39
C VAL A 81 14.88 -6.77 -6.28
N THR A 82 15.63 -6.31 -7.29
CA THR A 82 15.14 -5.47 -8.41
C THR A 82 13.80 -5.95 -8.97
N LYS A 83 13.60 -7.27 -9.02
CA LYS A 83 12.39 -7.88 -9.58
C LYS A 83 11.11 -7.56 -8.80
N VAL A 84 11.21 -7.02 -7.58
CA VAL A 84 10.02 -6.50 -6.87
C VAL A 84 9.38 -5.38 -7.68
N MET A 85 10.18 -4.44 -8.24
CA MET A 85 9.69 -3.39 -9.12
C MET A 85 9.17 -3.96 -10.46
N THR A 86 9.86 -4.92 -11.03
CA THR A 86 9.41 -5.61 -12.26
C THR A 86 8.04 -6.26 -12.05
N ILE A 87 7.88 -6.99 -10.95
CA ILE A 87 6.60 -7.63 -10.59
C ILE A 87 5.53 -6.57 -10.31
N LEU A 88 5.87 -5.48 -9.63
CA LEU A 88 4.93 -4.38 -9.37
C LEU A 88 4.35 -3.82 -10.68
N LEU A 89 5.19 -3.50 -11.65
CA LEU A 89 4.73 -2.98 -12.95
C LEU A 89 3.90 -4.01 -13.73
N ILE A 90 4.21 -5.31 -13.61
CA ILE A 90 3.38 -6.37 -14.22
C ILE A 90 2.00 -6.42 -13.54
N MET A 91 1.94 -6.36 -12.22
CA MET A 91 0.68 -6.39 -11.47
C MET A 91 -0.16 -5.13 -11.76
N GLU A 92 0.46 -3.97 -11.83
CA GLU A 92 -0.21 -2.73 -12.23
C GLU A 92 -0.78 -2.79 -13.65
N ALA A 93 -0.04 -3.38 -14.61
CA ALA A 93 -0.53 -3.58 -15.98
C ALA A 93 -1.74 -4.54 -16.04
N LEU A 94 -1.74 -5.58 -15.20
CA LEU A 94 -2.89 -6.49 -15.03
C LEU A 94 -4.11 -5.76 -14.45
N ASP A 95 -3.92 -4.95 -13.41
CA ASP A 95 -5.01 -4.23 -12.75
C ASP A 95 -5.60 -3.13 -13.65
N ARG A 96 -4.80 -2.51 -14.52
CA ARG A 96 -5.27 -1.58 -15.57
C ARG A 96 -5.91 -2.29 -16.76
N GLY A 97 -5.85 -3.63 -16.84
CA GLY A 97 -6.37 -4.41 -17.96
C GLY A 97 -5.59 -4.27 -19.27
N GLU A 98 -4.36 -3.76 -19.20
CA GLU A 98 -3.43 -3.64 -20.35
C GLU A 98 -2.96 -5.01 -20.82
N ILE A 99 -2.83 -5.96 -19.90
CA ILE A 99 -2.50 -7.37 -20.13
C ILE A 99 -3.42 -8.28 -19.32
N LYS A 100 -3.49 -9.55 -19.70
CA LYS A 100 -4.27 -10.59 -19.02
C LYS A 100 -3.35 -11.76 -18.65
N LEU A 101 -3.73 -12.54 -17.63
CA LEU A 101 -2.94 -13.70 -17.19
C LEU A 101 -2.76 -14.76 -18.28
N GLU A 102 -3.73 -14.88 -19.18
CA GLU A 102 -3.75 -15.85 -20.29
C GLU A 102 -2.96 -15.38 -21.53
N ASP A 103 -2.61 -14.10 -21.62
CA ASP A 103 -1.88 -13.54 -22.77
C ASP A 103 -0.54 -14.25 -22.94
N LYS A 104 -0.21 -14.57 -24.19
CA LYS A 104 1.01 -15.29 -24.52
C LYS A 104 2.17 -14.33 -24.79
N VAL A 105 3.20 -14.47 -24.01
CA VAL A 105 4.42 -13.65 -24.03
C VAL A 105 5.48 -14.37 -24.84
N PRO A 106 5.94 -13.82 -25.98
CA PRO A 106 6.99 -14.43 -26.78
C PRO A 106 8.37 -14.21 -26.14
N CYS A 107 9.24 -15.20 -26.22
CA CYS A 107 10.64 -15.07 -25.84
C CYS A 107 11.46 -14.54 -27.03
N SER A 108 12.06 -13.37 -26.88
CA SER A 108 12.99 -12.79 -27.86
C SER A 108 14.37 -13.47 -27.80
N GLU A 109 15.21 -13.22 -28.81
CA GLU A 109 16.63 -13.64 -28.79
C GLU A 109 17.37 -13.05 -27.57
N ARG A 110 17.06 -11.79 -27.17
CA ARG A 110 17.63 -11.12 -26.00
C ARG A 110 17.25 -11.86 -24.70
N ALA A 111 15.94 -12.11 -24.51
CA ALA A 111 15.43 -12.86 -23.36
C ALA A 111 16.06 -14.24 -23.25
N ARG A 112 16.14 -15.00 -24.36
CA ARG A 112 16.78 -16.32 -24.44
C ARG A 112 18.25 -16.31 -24.05
N LYS A 113 18.99 -15.25 -24.36
CA LYS A 113 20.43 -15.13 -24.07
C LYS A 113 20.75 -14.69 -22.63
N MET A 114 19.72 -14.47 -21.80
CA MET A 114 19.95 -14.05 -20.43
C MET A 114 20.72 -15.10 -19.63
N GLY A 115 21.60 -14.59 -18.74
CA GLY A 115 22.35 -15.41 -17.80
C GLY A 115 21.75 -15.40 -16.41
N GLY A 116 22.39 -16.10 -15.48
CA GLY A 116 21.96 -16.20 -14.10
C GLY A 116 20.75 -17.12 -13.91
N SER A 117 19.85 -16.77 -12.99
CA SER A 117 18.62 -17.55 -12.77
C SER A 117 17.69 -17.44 -13.96
N GLN A 118 17.24 -18.56 -14.50
CA GLN A 118 16.39 -18.61 -15.70
C GLN A 118 15.63 -19.94 -15.78
N ILE A 119 14.61 -20.00 -16.61
CA ILE A 119 13.90 -21.22 -16.96
C ILE A 119 14.28 -21.76 -18.35
N TRP A 120 15.32 -21.16 -18.94
CA TRP A 120 15.84 -21.49 -20.28
C TRP A 120 14.75 -21.41 -21.37
N LEU A 121 14.14 -20.24 -21.50
CA LEU A 121 13.18 -19.97 -22.58
C LEU A 121 13.86 -20.21 -23.93
N ALA A 122 13.20 -20.99 -24.80
CA ALA A 122 13.60 -21.11 -26.19
C ALA A 122 13.18 -19.85 -26.98
N GLU A 123 13.91 -19.53 -28.03
CA GLU A 123 13.54 -18.43 -28.91
C GLU A 123 12.17 -18.68 -29.54
N ASN A 124 11.30 -17.67 -29.51
CA ASN A 124 9.90 -17.73 -29.92
C ASN A 124 9.02 -18.68 -29.08
N GLU A 125 9.52 -19.23 -27.98
CA GLU A 125 8.67 -19.93 -27.01
C GLU A 125 7.67 -18.94 -26.42
N MET A 126 6.43 -19.38 -26.27
CA MET A 126 5.33 -18.56 -25.75
C MET A 126 4.80 -19.17 -24.45
N LEU A 127 5.00 -18.48 -23.36
CA LEU A 127 4.35 -18.79 -22.07
C LEU A 127 3.31 -17.72 -21.74
N SER A 128 2.33 -18.05 -20.91
CA SER A 128 1.35 -17.08 -20.44
C SER A 128 1.97 -16.11 -19.42
N VAL A 129 1.37 -14.92 -19.27
CA VAL A 129 1.73 -13.97 -18.20
C VAL A 129 1.72 -14.66 -16.84
N HIS A 130 0.71 -15.53 -16.57
CA HIS A 130 0.66 -16.36 -15.37
C HIS A 130 1.92 -17.23 -15.18
N GLU A 131 2.36 -17.94 -16.22
CA GLU A 131 3.55 -18.78 -16.17
C GLU A 131 4.84 -17.97 -16.01
N MET A 132 4.93 -16.79 -16.67
CA MET A 132 6.06 -15.86 -16.51
C MET A 132 6.14 -15.32 -15.09
N LEU A 133 5.02 -14.85 -14.50
CA LEU A 133 4.97 -14.41 -13.10
C LEU A 133 5.41 -15.52 -12.14
N LYS A 134 4.93 -16.74 -12.34
CA LYS A 134 5.32 -17.90 -11.54
C LYS A 134 6.85 -18.11 -11.60
N ALA A 135 7.45 -18.10 -12.78
CA ALA A 135 8.90 -18.26 -12.95
C ALA A 135 9.69 -17.11 -12.28
N ILE A 136 9.24 -15.86 -12.43
CA ILE A 136 9.89 -14.68 -11.82
C ILE A 136 9.86 -14.77 -10.30
N CYS A 137 8.69 -15.09 -9.72
CA CYS A 137 8.52 -15.12 -8.27
C CYS A 137 9.23 -16.30 -7.62
N VAL A 138 9.14 -17.51 -8.21
CA VAL A 138 9.61 -18.76 -7.60
C VAL A 138 11.10 -18.96 -7.80
N VAL A 139 11.57 -18.99 -9.06
CA VAL A 139 12.98 -19.26 -9.39
C VAL A 139 13.77 -18.03 -9.78
N SER A 140 13.14 -16.84 -9.74
CA SER A 140 13.84 -15.59 -10.07
C SER A 140 14.30 -15.48 -11.53
N ALA A 141 13.53 -15.99 -12.48
CA ALA A 141 13.88 -16.11 -13.89
C ALA A 141 14.17 -14.77 -14.56
N ASN A 142 15.42 -14.53 -15.01
CA ASN A 142 15.87 -13.31 -15.68
C ASN A 142 15.31 -13.23 -17.11
N ASP A 143 15.30 -14.35 -17.82
CA ASP A 143 14.74 -14.49 -19.17
C ASP A 143 13.25 -14.09 -19.19
N CYS A 144 12.47 -14.51 -18.20
CA CYS A 144 11.08 -14.10 -18.04
C CYS A 144 10.92 -12.59 -17.73
N CYS A 145 11.86 -11.99 -16.97
CA CYS A 145 11.81 -10.55 -16.72
C CYS A 145 12.00 -9.75 -18.01
N VAL A 146 12.98 -10.12 -18.84
CA VAL A 146 13.24 -9.46 -20.12
C VAL A 146 12.05 -9.66 -21.07
N ALA A 147 11.53 -10.89 -21.22
CA ALA A 147 10.38 -11.17 -22.07
C ALA A 147 9.15 -10.34 -21.64
N MET A 148 8.86 -10.27 -20.33
CA MET A 148 7.74 -9.46 -19.80
C MET A 148 7.96 -7.96 -20.01
N SER A 149 9.20 -7.46 -19.83
CA SER A 149 9.51 -6.05 -20.04
C SER A 149 9.31 -5.62 -21.50
N GLU A 150 9.74 -6.45 -22.44
CA GLU A 150 9.53 -6.26 -23.88
C GLU A 150 8.03 -6.33 -24.23
N PHE A 151 7.29 -7.27 -23.65
CA PHE A 151 5.86 -7.43 -23.88
C PHE A 151 5.05 -6.21 -23.44
N ILE A 152 5.37 -5.64 -22.25
CA ILE A 152 4.62 -4.51 -21.68
C ILE A 152 5.04 -3.18 -22.25
N SER A 153 6.31 -3.01 -22.64
CA SER A 153 6.87 -1.71 -22.98
C SER A 153 7.54 -1.65 -24.35
N GLY A 154 7.55 -2.74 -25.10
CA GLY A 154 8.18 -2.85 -26.40
C GLY A 154 9.70 -3.06 -26.36
N SER A 155 10.38 -2.68 -25.26
CA SER A 155 11.79 -2.98 -24.99
C SER A 155 12.10 -2.98 -23.51
N GLU A 156 13.23 -3.60 -23.11
CA GLU A 156 13.70 -3.54 -21.72
C GLU A 156 14.07 -2.11 -21.33
N GLU A 157 14.66 -1.33 -22.21
CA GLU A 157 15.04 0.06 -21.96
C GLU A 157 13.81 0.92 -21.62
N ALA A 158 12.73 0.79 -22.41
CA ALA A 158 11.47 1.49 -22.12
C ALA A 158 10.84 1.05 -20.80
N PHE A 159 10.96 -0.24 -20.47
CA PHE A 159 10.48 -0.75 -19.19
C PHE A 159 11.31 -0.22 -18.00
N VAL A 160 12.63 -0.14 -18.14
CA VAL A 160 13.53 0.43 -17.13
C VAL A 160 13.24 1.91 -16.89
N MET A 161 12.88 2.66 -17.94
CA MET A 161 12.41 4.04 -17.77
C MET A 161 11.16 4.09 -16.89
N LYS A 162 10.16 3.24 -17.13
CA LYS A 162 8.97 3.14 -16.26
C LYS A 162 9.32 2.71 -14.83
N MET A 163 10.27 1.79 -14.64
CA MET A 163 10.74 1.41 -13.29
C MET A 163 11.29 2.62 -12.53
N ASN A 164 12.09 3.48 -13.18
CA ASN A 164 12.65 4.68 -12.55
C ASN A 164 11.59 5.78 -12.33
N GLU A 165 10.65 5.94 -13.25
CA GLU A 165 9.50 6.84 -13.07
C GLU A 165 8.68 6.40 -11.85
N ARG A 166 8.35 5.11 -11.76
CA ARG A 166 7.59 4.56 -10.64
C ARG A 166 8.34 4.65 -9.31
N ALA A 167 9.66 4.42 -9.32
CA ALA A 167 10.49 4.62 -8.14
C ALA A 167 10.41 6.08 -7.64
N LYS A 168 10.47 7.04 -8.55
CA LYS A 168 10.32 8.48 -8.21
C LYS A 168 8.94 8.80 -7.64
N GLU A 169 7.85 8.26 -8.23
CA GLU A 169 6.48 8.43 -7.72
C GLU A 169 6.32 7.87 -6.31
N LEU A 170 6.97 6.75 -6.02
CA LEU A 170 6.97 6.12 -4.70
C LEU A 170 7.90 6.81 -3.68
N GLY A 171 8.67 7.83 -4.09
CA GLY A 171 9.63 8.52 -3.23
C GLY A 171 10.91 7.72 -2.94
N MET A 172 11.28 6.75 -3.78
CA MET A 172 12.47 5.92 -3.66
C MET A 172 13.73 6.71 -4.10
N ASN A 173 14.22 7.58 -3.21
CA ASN A 173 15.26 8.57 -3.54
C ASN A 173 16.69 8.00 -3.59
N ASP A 174 16.90 6.78 -3.10
CA ASP A 174 18.19 6.08 -3.11
C ASP A 174 18.31 5.09 -4.28
N THR A 175 17.31 5.04 -5.17
CA THR A 175 17.15 4.00 -6.19
C THR A 175 17.41 4.50 -7.60
N LEU A 176 18.21 3.73 -8.34
CA LEU A 176 18.35 3.85 -9.79
C LEU A 176 18.40 2.45 -10.41
N PHE A 177 17.42 2.12 -11.23
CA PHE A 177 17.39 0.87 -11.99
C PHE A 177 18.09 1.04 -13.35
N LYS A 178 18.92 0.06 -13.73
CA LYS A 178 19.59 -0.03 -15.03
C LYS A 178 19.07 -1.18 -15.87
N ASN A 179 18.48 -2.18 -15.25
CA ASN A 179 17.87 -3.34 -15.89
C ASN A 179 16.68 -3.86 -15.07
N CYS A 180 15.86 -4.73 -15.66
CA CYS A 180 14.65 -5.25 -15.05
C CYS A 180 14.85 -6.51 -14.17
N HIS A 181 16.07 -7.04 -14.10
CA HIS A 181 16.34 -8.39 -13.51
C HIS A 181 17.33 -8.36 -12.34
N GLY A 182 18.20 -7.33 -12.23
CA GLY A 182 19.13 -7.14 -11.12
C GLY A 182 20.50 -7.79 -11.29
N ILE A 183 20.93 -8.13 -12.52
CA ILE A 183 22.33 -8.42 -12.79
C ILE A 183 23.16 -7.16 -12.53
N ASP A 184 24.35 -7.33 -11.95
CA ASP A 184 25.20 -6.20 -11.56
C ASP A 184 25.52 -5.30 -12.75
N GLU A 185 25.27 -4.03 -12.56
CA GLU A 185 25.59 -2.96 -13.48
C GLU A 185 25.97 -1.70 -12.69
N ASP A 186 26.90 -0.89 -13.18
CA ASP A 186 27.35 0.28 -12.46
C ASP A 186 26.25 1.32 -12.34
N GLY A 187 26.00 1.78 -11.10
CA GLY A 187 24.89 2.68 -10.79
C GLY A 187 23.54 2.00 -10.65
N HIS A 188 23.44 0.65 -10.73
CA HIS A 188 22.24 -0.10 -10.38
C HIS A 188 22.21 -0.29 -8.86
N GLU A 189 21.55 0.62 -8.17
CA GLU A 189 21.60 0.76 -6.71
C GLU A 189 20.21 1.03 -6.12
N THR A 190 20.05 0.68 -4.86
CA THR A 190 18.86 0.94 -4.05
C THR A 190 19.24 0.91 -2.57
N SER A 191 18.30 1.21 -1.68
CA SER A 191 18.45 1.10 -0.22
C SER A 191 17.44 0.10 0.37
N ALA A 192 17.68 -0.34 1.61
CA ALA A 192 16.71 -1.18 2.31
C ALA A 192 15.37 -0.46 2.51
N TYR A 193 15.42 0.86 2.73
CA TYR A 193 14.25 1.72 2.85
C TYR A 193 13.42 1.70 1.55
N ASP A 194 14.05 1.94 0.41
CA ASP A 194 13.36 1.98 -0.88
C ASP A 194 12.80 0.61 -1.27
N ILE A 195 13.53 -0.48 -0.95
CA ILE A 195 13.01 -1.84 -1.13
C ILE A 195 11.78 -2.07 -0.28
N ALA A 196 11.74 -1.59 0.97
CA ALA A 196 10.58 -1.74 1.84
C ALA A 196 9.37 -0.99 1.27
N ILE A 197 9.57 0.22 0.70
CA ILE A 197 8.51 1.01 0.06
C ILE A 197 7.92 0.26 -1.14
N MET A 198 8.75 -0.18 -2.11
CA MET A 198 8.21 -0.91 -3.28
C MET A 198 7.61 -2.27 -2.90
N SER A 199 8.14 -2.92 -1.86
CA SER A 199 7.58 -4.18 -1.34
C SER A 199 6.21 -3.96 -0.71
N ARG A 200 6.05 -2.85 0.03
CA ARG A 200 4.76 -2.45 0.61
C ARG A 200 3.73 -2.13 -0.47
N GLU A 201 4.12 -1.37 -1.49
CA GLU A 201 3.24 -1.06 -2.62
C GLU A 201 2.74 -2.33 -3.30
N LEU A 202 3.65 -3.25 -3.61
CA LEU A 202 3.32 -4.53 -4.24
C LEU A 202 2.42 -5.41 -3.34
N SER A 203 2.80 -5.58 -2.08
CA SER A 203 2.14 -6.52 -1.17
C SER A 203 0.76 -6.04 -0.75
N LYS A 204 0.63 -4.75 -0.41
CA LYS A 204 -0.59 -4.13 0.10
C LYS A 204 -1.61 -3.84 -0.99
N ASN A 205 -1.17 -3.23 -2.11
CA ASN A 205 -2.06 -2.75 -3.16
C ASN A 205 -2.34 -3.79 -4.24
N HIS A 206 -1.47 -4.81 -4.37
CA HIS A 206 -1.63 -5.92 -5.31
C HIS A 206 -1.57 -7.29 -4.62
N PRO A 207 -2.44 -7.57 -3.62
CA PRO A 207 -2.34 -8.74 -2.74
C PRO A 207 -2.43 -10.09 -3.47
N LYS A 208 -2.96 -10.13 -4.69
CA LYS A 208 -2.96 -11.32 -5.55
C LYS A 208 -1.55 -11.85 -5.85
N ILE A 209 -0.52 -11.02 -5.70
CA ILE A 209 0.86 -11.47 -5.88
C ILE A 209 1.24 -12.60 -4.91
N HIS A 210 0.60 -12.65 -3.74
CA HIS A 210 0.88 -13.70 -2.76
C HIS A 210 0.50 -15.09 -3.25
N GLU A 211 -0.37 -15.23 -4.24
CA GLU A 211 -0.66 -16.51 -4.90
C GLU A 211 0.58 -17.09 -5.59
N TYR A 212 1.55 -16.23 -5.98
CA TYR A 212 2.82 -16.63 -6.60
C TYR A 212 3.97 -16.69 -5.61
N THR A 213 4.09 -15.67 -4.73
CA THR A 213 5.23 -15.57 -3.83
C THR A 213 5.24 -16.60 -2.72
N THR A 214 4.08 -17.19 -2.40
CA THR A 214 3.92 -18.28 -1.40
C THR A 214 4.10 -19.68 -1.99
N ILE A 215 4.24 -19.82 -3.30
CA ILE A 215 4.51 -21.13 -3.93
C ILE A 215 5.88 -21.63 -3.45
N TRP A 216 5.93 -22.78 -2.78
CA TRP A 216 7.19 -23.42 -2.43
C TRP A 216 7.78 -24.23 -3.58
N MET A 217 6.97 -25.06 -4.21
CA MET A 217 7.34 -25.89 -5.38
C MET A 217 6.18 -25.92 -6.36
N ASP A 218 6.50 -25.86 -7.64
CA ASP A 218 5.54 -25.97 -8.74
C ASP A 218 6.28 -26.42 -10.01
N SER A 219 5.61 -26.46 -11.15
CA SER A 219 6.20 -26.78 -12.42
C SER A 219 5.63 -25.92 -13.56
N LEU A 220 6.35 -25.91 -14.68
CA LEU A 220 5.92 -25.36 -15.96
C LEU A 220 6.01 -26.42 -17.05
N ARG A 221 5.48 -26.11 -18.23
CA ARG A 221 5.59 -26.94 -19.44
C ARG A 221 5.08 -28.38 -19.18
N ASP A 222 3.89 -28.50 -18.56
CA ASP A 222 3.28 -29.80 -18.21
C ASP A 222 4.18 -30.71 -17.35
N GLY A 223 4.82 -30.12 -16.35
CA GLY A 223 5.68 -30.83 -15.41
C GLY A 223 7.15 -31.02 -15.84
N LYS A 224 7.53 -30.54 -17.04
CA LYS A 224 8.91 -30.71 -17.55
C LYS A 224 9.93 -29.76 -16.92
N SER A 225 9.51 -28.69 -16.29
CA SER A 225 10.35 -27.71 -15.63
C SER A 225 9.91 -27.55 -14.18
N GLU A 226 10.67 -28.14 -13.25
CA GLU A 226 10.40 -27.99 -11.82
C GLU A 226 10.87 -26.62 -11.33
N LEU A 227 10.07 -26.00 -10.48
CA LEU A 227 10.35 -24.74 -9.82
C LEU A 227 10.42 -24.93 -8.31
N VAL A 228 11.49 -24.43 -7.68
CA VAL A 228 11.65 -24.43 -6.22
C VAL A 228 11.93 -22.99 -5.78
N ASN A 229 11.19 -22.50 -4.81
CA ASN A 229 11.30 -21.13 -4.36
C ASN A 229 12.68 -20.86 -3.73
N THR A 230 13.29 -19.78 -4.20
CA THR A 230 14.57 -19.30 -3.66
C THR A 230 14.45 -18.73 -2.25
N ASN A 231 13.23 -18.30 -1.85
CA ASN A 231 12.93 -17.82 -0.51
C ASN A 231 12.55 -18.98 0.43
N LYS A 232 13.50 -19.46 1.20
CA LYS A 232 13.30 -20.58 2.14
C LYS A 232 12.30 -20.24 3.26
N LEU A 233 12.05 -18.96 3.57
CA LEU A 233 11.07 -18.57 4.60
C LEU A 233 9.66 -18.98 4.21
N VAL A 234 9.33 -19.06 2.93
CA VAL A 234 8.03 -19.54 2.44
C VAL A 234 7.69 -20.92 3.01
N ARG A 235 8.68 -21.79 3.18
CA ARG A 235 8.49 -23.13 3.74
C ARG A 235 8.68 -23.19 5.25
N PHE A 236 9.63 -22.43 5.79
CA PHE A 236 10.16 -22.67 7.14
C PHE A 236 9.78 -21.59 8.15
N TYR A 237 9.17 -20.47 7.71
CA TYR A 237 8.73 -19.40 8.60
C TYR A 237 7.21 -19.27 8.59
N SER A 238 6.58 -19.50 9.73
CA SER A 238 5.12 -19.45 9.85
C SER A 238 4.58 -18.04 9.54
N GLY A 239 3.62 -17.97 8.62
CA GLY A 239 3.01 -16.72 8.19
C GLY A 239 3.78 -15.98 7.09
N CYS A 240 4.88 -16.54 6.55
CA CYS A 240 5.59 -15.94 5.42
C CYS A 240 4.68 -15.83 4.18
N THR A 241 4.58 -14.63 3.61
CA THR A 241 3.81 -14.34 2.39
C THR A 241 4.69 -14.03 1.17
N GLY A 242 6.01 -14.00 1.35
CA GLY A 242 6.96 -13.76 0.26
C GLY A 242 8.26 -13.13 0.77
N LEU A 243 8.96 -12.29 0.04
CA LEU A 243 8.62 -11.73 -1.26
C LEU A 243 9.71 -12.11 -2.28
N LYS A 244 10.98 -11.62 -2.12
CA LYS A 244 12.01 -11.82 -3.12
C LYS A 244 13.42 -11.89 -2.53
N THR A 245 14.22 -12.88 -2.98
CA THR A 245 15.65 -12.99 -2.72
C THR A 245 16.47 -12.35 -3.84
N GLY A 246 17.68 -11.90 -3.52
CA GLY A 246 18.66 -11.46 -4.50
C GLY A 246 20.08 -11.87 -4.08
N SER A 247 20.93 -12.24 -5.04
CA SER A 247 22.36 -12.43 -4.78
C SER A 247 23.18 -12.34 -6.05
N THR A 248 24.32 -11.68 -5.95
CA THR A 248 25.43 -11.68 -6.91
C THR A 248 26.74 -11.69 -6.13
N SER A 249 27.85 -11.81 -6.81
CA SER A 249 29.18 -11.74 -6.16
C SER A 249 29.45 -10.38 -5.52
N LEU A 250 28.89 -9.29 -6.05
CA LEU A 250 29.08 -7.92 -5.56
C LEU A 250 28.00 -7.50 -4.55
N ALA A 251 26.75 -7.87 -4.80
CA ALA A 251 25.63 -7.57 -3.91
C ALA A 251 25.61 -8.44 -2.65
N LEU A 252 26.35 -9.56 -2.63
CA LEU A 252 26.23 -10.62 -1.64
C LEU A 252 24.76 -11.11 -1.53
N PHE A 253 24.18 -11.22 -0.34
CA PHE A 253 22.87 -11.84 -0.17
C PHE A 253 21.84 -10.85 0.37
N ASN A 254 20.82 -10.57 -0.44
CA ASN A 254 19.71 -9.68 -0.15
C ASN A 254 18.40 -10.46 -0.01
N LEU A 255 17.44 -9.90 0.76
CA LEU A 255 16.11 -10.45 0.91
C LEU A 255 15.13 -9.33 1.25
N SER A 256 14.04 -9.26 0.54
CA SER A 256 12.79 -8.66 1.00
C SER A 256 11.86 -9.79 1.42
N ALA A 257 11.53 -9.88 2.71
CA ALA A 257 10.63 -10.88 3.28
C ALA A 257 9.36 -10.21 3.77
N THR A 258 8.21 -10.81 3.47
CA THR A 258 6.91 -10.40 4.00
C THR A 258 6.31 -11.54 4.81
N ALA A 259 5.64 -11.18 5.92
CA ALA A 259 4.94 -12.15 6.73
C ALA A 259 3.72 -11.54 7.41
N LYS A 260 2.68 -12.35 7.59
CA LYS A 260 1.43 -11.94 8.26
C LYS A 260 1.09 -12.94 9.37
N ARG A 261 0.80 -12.41 10.56
CA ARG A 261 0.22 -13.17 11.69
C ARG A 261 -0.92 -12.35 12.28
N ASN A 262 -2.11 -12.93 12.31
CA ASN A 262 -3.34 -12.22 12.65
C ASN A 262 -3.50 -10.96 11.76
N ASP A 263 -3.69 -9.79 12.37
CA ASP A 263 -3.87 -8.52 11.66
C ASP A 263 -2.56 -7.74 11.46
N LEU A 264 -1.41 -8.24 11.93
CA LEU A 264 -0.10 -7.63 11.75
C LEU A 264 0.59 -8.22 10.52
N SER A 265 0.90 -7.37 9.55
CA SER A 265 1.68 -7.68 8.35
C SER A 265 2.99 -6.91 8.37
N LEU A 266 4.11 -7.60 8.23
CA LEU A 266 5.46 -7.05 8.36
C LEU A 266 6.27 -7.25 7.08
N ILE A 267 7.10 -6.25 6.78
CA ILE A 267 8.10 -6.29 5.72
C ILE A 267 9.48 -6.16 6.36
N ALA A 268 10.30 -7.19 6.20
CA ALA A 268 11.69 -7.19 6.65
C ALA A 268 12.63 -7.21 5.44
N VAL A 269 13.45 -6.18 5.29
CA VAL A 269 14.45 -6.11 4.24
C VAL A 269 15.83 -6.20 4.86
N VAL A 270 16.66 -7.06 4.30
CA VAL A 270 18.10 -7.18 4.64
C VAL A 270 18.92 -7.12 3.37
N MET A 271 20.01 -6.36 3.41
CA MET A 271 20.90 -6.18 2.27
C MET A 271 22.34 -6.49 2.65
N LYS A 272 23.07 -7.06 1.68
CA LYS A 272 24.49 -7.37 1.77
C LYS A 272 24.83 -8.25 2.98
N GLY A 273 23.99 -9.26 3.23
CA GLY A 273 24.27 -10.31 4.19
C GLY A 273 25.46 -11.16 3.71
N PRO A 274 26.39 -11.57 4.61
CA PRO A 274 27.61 -12.24 4.20
C PRO A 274 27.38 -13.65 3.62
N THR A 275 26.31 -14.33 4.01
CA THR A 275 25.94 -15.65 3.48
C THR A 275 24.44 -15.79 3.25
N SER A 276 24.07 -16.77 2.42
CA SER A 276 22.65 -17.09 2.20
C SER A 276 21.92 -17.49 3.49
N GLY A 277 22.58 -18.16 4.42
CA GLY A 277 22.00 -18.54 5.72
C GLY A 277 21.74 -17.30 6.60
N GLN A 278 22.72 -16.42 6.68
CA GLN A 278 22.64 -15.22 7.53
C GLN A 278 21.54 -14.26 7.09
N ARG A 279 21.33 -14.03 5.78
CA ARG A 279 20.19 -13.18 5.34
C ARG A 279 18.83 -13.72 5.82
N PHE A 280 18.64 -15.06 5.84
CA PHE A 280 17.40 -15.64 6.35
C PHE A 280 17.30 -15.51 7.87
N ASN A 281 18.42 -15.71 8.58
CA ASN A 281 18.46 -15.53 10.03
C ASN A 281 18.15 -14.07 10.43
N ASP A 282 18.76 -13.11 9.74
CA ASP A 282 18.54 -11.69 10.01
C ASP A 282 17.09 -11.27 9.74
N ALA A 283 16.52 -11.69 8.60
CA ALA A 283 15.11 -11.43 8.30
C ALA A 283 14.17 -12.10 9.32
N THR A 284 14.49 -13.33 9.77
CA THR A 284 13.73 -14.01 10.83
C THR A 284 13.78 -13.22 12.13
N ARG A 285 14.97 -12.76 12.56
CA ARG A 285 15.13 -11.94 13.78
C ARG A 285 14.32 -10.65 13.72
N LEU A 286 14.30 -9.96 12.55
CA LEU A 286 13.49 -8.77 12.33
C LEU A 286 11.99 -9.08 12.46
N LEU A 287 11.52 -10.11 11.76
CA LEU A 287 10.10 -10.51 11.80
C LEU A 287 9.68 -10.96 13.20
N ASP A 288 10.50 -11.77 13.88
CA ASP A 288 10.22 -12.23 15.24
C ASP A 288 10.20 -11.07 16.23
N PHE A 289 11.12 -10.09 16.09
CA PHE A 289 11.09 -8.85 16.87
C PHE A 289 9.77 -8.10 16.65
N GLY A 290 9.35 -7.93 15.40
CA GLY A 290 8.10 -7.25 15.08
C GLY A 290 6.89 -7.97 15.68
N PHE A 291 6.76 -9.28 15.45
CA PHE A 291 5.64 -10.06 15.98
C PHE A 291 5.68 -10.26 17.49
N ALA A 292 6.84 -10.15 18.14
CA ALA A 292 6.92 -10.23 19.60
C ALA A 292 6.45 -8.95 20.28
N ASN A 293 6.73 -7.78 19.70
CA ASN A 293 6.58 -6.49 20.37
C ASN A 293 5.39 -5.66 19.89
N PHE A 294 4.86 -5.92 18.69
CA PHE A 294 3.80 -5.11 18.11
C PHE A 294 2.55 -5.92 17.77
N SER A 295 1.44 -5.23 17.71
CA SER A 295 0.16 -5.71 17.23
C SER A 295 -0.51 -4.65 16.36
N ASN A 296 -1.40 -5.09 15.50
CA ASN A 296 -2.22 -4.22 14.68
C ASN A 296 -3.70 -4.53 14.98
N SER A 297 -4.45 -3.51 15.37
CA SER A 297 -5.87 -3.62 15.69
C SER A 297 -6.68 -2.99 14.57
N VAL A 298 -7.55 -3.76 13.95
CA VAL A 298 -8.58 -3.24 13.04
C VAL A 298 -9.68 -2.61 13.90
N VAL A 299 -9.64 -1.30 14.07
CA VAL A 299 -10.57 -0.57 14.96
C VAL A 299 -11.89 -0.32 14.25
N VAL A 300 -11.83 0.00 12.96
CA VAL A 300 -12.99 0.28 12.12
C VAL A 300 -12.77 -0.38 10.76
N LYS A 301 -13.79 -1.05 10.23
CA LYS A 301 -13.76 -1.61 8.87
C LYS A 301 -14.48 -0.70 7.90
N LYS A 302 -14.05 -0.67 6.64
CA LYS A 302 -14.76 -0.01 5.54
C LYS A 302 -16.19 -0.53 5.44
N GLU A 303 -17.14 0.43 5.21
CA GLU A 303 -18.57 0.13 5.08
C GLU A 303 -19.19 -0.55 6.32
N GLN A 304 -18.53 -0.46 7.46
CA GLN A 304 -19.10 -0.91 8.73
C GLN A 304 -20.25 0.02 9.13
N VAL A 305 -21.42 -0.57 9.36
CA VAL A 305 -22.54 0.17 9.93
C VAL A 305 -22.23 0.49 11.39
N MET A 306 -22.11 1.79 11.69
CA MET A 306 -21.83 2.28 13.04
C MET A 306 -23.08 2.41 13.87
N GLU A 307 -24.06 3.13 13.34
CA GLU A 307 -25.35 3.36 13.98
C GLU A 307 -26.41 3.80 12.97
N LYS A 308 -27.65 3.93 13.45
CA LYS A 308 -28.77 4.52 12.72
C LYS A 308 -29.16 5.81 13.40
N ILE A 309 -29.22 6.90 12.65
CA ILE A 309 -29.57 8.22 13.17
C ILE A 309 -30.82 8.78 12.49
N LYS A 310 -31.52 9.66 13.22
CA LYS A 310 -32.63 10.44 12.66
C LYS A 310 -32.05 11.71 12.04
N ILE A 311 -32.40 11.95 10.77
CA ILE A 311 -31.95 13.13 10.05
C ILE A 311 -33.12 14.11 9.96
N GLU A 312 -32.87 15.40 10.27
CA GLU A 312 -33.88 16.44 10.22
C GLU A 312 -34.48 16.56 8.81
N LYS A 313 -35.80 16.64 8.72
CA LYS A 313 -36.58 16.73 7.47
C LYS A 313 -36.43 15.52 6.52
N ALA A 314 -35.90 14.40 6.96
CA ALA A 314 -35.82 13.20 6.15
C ALA A 314 -37.21 12.55 5.97
N ASN A 315 -37.46 12.02 4.78
CA ASN A 315 -38.68 11.26 4.46
C ASN A 315 -38.69 9.83 5.02
N ILE A 316 -37.60 9.41 5.66
CA ILE A 316 -37.41 8.13 6.31
C ILE A 316 -37.11 8.33 7.78
N GLU A 317 -37.44 7.35 8.63
CA GLU A 317 -37.33 7.47 10.07
C GLU A 317 -35.88 7.41 10.57
N GLU A 318 -35.10 6.51 10.02
CA GLU A 318 -33.70 6.31 10.40
C GLU A 318 -32.83 6.06 9.16
N VAL A 319 -31.57 6.50 9.21
CA VAL A 319 -30.56 6.36 8.18
C VAL A 319 -29.36 5.63 8.76
N GLU A 320 -28.90 4.59 8.08
CA GLU A 320 -27.67 3.88 8.45
C GLU A 320 -26.46 4.73 8.09
N ILE A 321 -25.55 4.85 9.04
CA ILE A 321 -24.28 5.55 8.89
C ILE A 321 -23.16 4.51 8.78
N ILE A 322 -22.36 4.63 7.74
CA ILE A 322 -21.26 3.73 7.44
C ILE A 322 -19.91 4.45 7.45
N THR A 323 -18.87 3.70 7.63
CA THR A 323 -17.48 4.18 7.57
C THR A 323 -16.96 4.16 6.14
N GLU A 324 -16.12 5.14 5.79
CA GLU A 324 -15.57 5.28 4.43
C GLU A 324 -14.42 4.30 4.15
N ARG A 325 -13.56 4.06 5.14
CA ARG A 325 -12.34 3.24 5.00
C ARG A 325 -12.00 2.49 6.28
N ASP A 326 -11.13 1.47 6.15
CA ASP A 326 -10.53 0.80 7.29
C ASP A 326 -9.67 1.77 8.11
N VAL A 327 -9.69 1.63 9.44
CA VAL A 327 -8.73 2.25 10.36
C VAL A 327 -8.03 1.16 11.13
N ASN A 328 -6.73 1.01 10.84
CA ASN A 328 -5.84 0.07 11.49
C ASN A 328 -4.89 0.85 12.40
N ILE A 329 -4.76 0.42 13.64
CA ILE A 329 -3.86 1.04 14.62
C ILE A 329 -2.76 0.06 14.97
N LEU A 330 -1.54 0.42 14.62
CA LEU A 330 -0.34 -0.27 15.08
C LEU A 330 0.00 0.22 16.49
N CYS A 331 0.21 -0.72 17.42
CA CYS A 331 0.57 -0.39 18.79
C CYS A 331 1.57 -1.41 19.37
N ALA A 332 2.19 -1.07 20.49
CA ALA A 332 2.93 -2.05 21.27
C ALA A 332 1.96 -3.09 21.85
N LYS A 333 2.39 -4.34 21.92
CA LYS A 333 1.57 -5.40 22.53
C LYS A 333 1.19 -5.07 23.96
N GLY A 334 -0.11 -5.16 24.23
CA GLY A 334 -0.71 -4.82 25.52
C GLY A 334 -1.31 -3.43 25.58
N ASP A 335 -1.02 -2.56 24.59
CA ASP A 335 -1.60 -1.22 24.49
C ASP A 335 -2.93 -1.22 23.71
N GLU A 336 -3.35 -2.34 23.14
CA GLU A 336 -4.62 -2.48 22.41
C GLU A 336 -5.83 -2.06 23.25
N LYS A 337 -5.76 -2.30 24.56
CA LYS A 337 -6.79 -1.91 25.55
C LYS A 337 -6.92 -0.40 25.73
N ASN A 338 -5.94 0.36 25.30
CA ASN A 338 -5.90 1.83 25.39
C ASN A 338 -6.45 2.49 24.11
N ILE A 339 -6.94 1.69 23.16
CA ILE A 339 -7.58 2.20 21.95
C ILE A 339 -9.01 2.62 22.29
N ARG A 340 -9.38 3.85 21.92
CA ARG A 340 -10.75 4.35 22.02
C ARG A 340 -11.16 5.04 20.72
N THR A 341 -12.45 5.09 20.47
CA THR A 341 -13.05 5.79 19.35
C THR A 341 -13.97 6.91 19.82
N GLU A 342 -14.08 7.95 19.02
CA GLU A 342 -14.99 9.08 19.25
C GLU A 342 -15.67 9.45 17.94
N ILE A 343 -17.00 9.48 17.93
CA ILE A 343 -17.82 9.90 16.80
C ILE A 343 -18.13 11.37 16.95
N ILE A 344 -17.85 12.13 15.90
CA ILE A 344 -18.15 13.56 15.80
C ILE A 344 -19.01 13.78 14.56
N TYR A 345 -20.25 14.21 14.75
CA TYR A 345 -21.14 14.56 13.65
C TYR A 345 -20.99 16.02 13.24
N ASP A 346 -21.17 16.27 11.94
CA ASP A 346 -21.20 17.63 11.42
C ASP A 346 -22.43 18.39 11.97
N GLU A 347 -22.31 19.70 12.16
CA GLU A 347 -23.42 20.53 12.60
C GLU A 347 -24.49 20.62 11.50
N ASN A 348 -25.78 20.63 11.91
CA ASN A 348 -26.92 20.84 11.00
C ASN A 348 -27.14 19.80 9.89
N ILE A 349 -26.96 18.51 10.18
CA ILE A 349 -27.26 17.43 9.24
C ILE A 349 -28.77 17.45 8.92
N LYS A 350 -29.13 17.73 7.67
CA LYS A 350 -30.54 17.88 7.19
C LYS A 350 -30.72 17.24 5.82
N ALA A 351 -31.89 16.65 5.59
CA ALA A 351 -32.23 16.20 4.25
C ALA A 351 -32.49 17.40 3.31
N PRO A 352 -32.20 17.28 1.98
CA PRO A 352 -31.78 16.05 1.31
C PRO A 352 -30.28 15.76 1.46
N LEU A 353 -29.88 14.47 1.45
CA LEU A 353 -28.50 14.03 1.42
C LEU A 353 -28.30 13.02 0.29
N GLU A 354 -27.17 13.08 -0.38
CA GLU A 354 -26.83 12.14 -1.45
C GLU A 354 -26.23 10.84 -0.87
N TYR A 355 -26.24 9.76 -1.66
CA TYR A 355 -25.58 8.51 -1.30
C TYR A 355 -24.08 8.74 -1.08
N ARG A 356 -23.55 8.26 0.06
CA ARG A 356 -22.17 8.45 0.52
C ARG A 356 -21.78 9.91 0.85
N GLU A 357 -22.75 10.78 1.06
CA GLU A 357 -22.47 12.11 1.57
C GLU A 357 -21.88 12.03 2.98
N LYS A 358 -20.79 12.78 3.21
CA LYS A 358 -20.14 12.86 4.51
C LYS A 358 -21.03 13.63 5.49
N ILE A 359 -21.17 13.09 6.70
CA ILE A 359 -21.96 13.68 7.78
C ILE A 359 -21.22 13.73 9.11
N GLY A 360 -19.95 13.35 9.12
CA GLY A 360 -19.15 13.34 10.33
C GLY A 360 -17.84 12.59 10.15
N ILE A 361 -17.17 12.37 11.26
CA ILE A 361 -15.90 11.66 11.34
C ILE A 361 -15.88 10.77 12.58
N ILE A 362 -15.23 9.62 12.48
CA ILE A 362 -14.84 8.82 13.64
C ILE A 362 -13.34 8.97 13.85
N ASN A 363 -12.96 9.47 15.02
CA ASN A 363 -11.60 9.57 15.47
C ASN A 363 -11.21 8.34 16.28
N CYS A 364 -9.99 7.85 16.06
CA CYS A 364 -9.43 6.71 16.78
C CYS A 364 -8.17 7.17 17.54
N TYR A 365 -8.15 6.90 18.83
CA TYR A 365 -7.09 7.32 19.75
C TYR A 365 -6.36 6.11 20.32
N LEU A 366 -5.06 6.27 20.54
CA LEU A 366 -4.21 5.36 21.31
C LEU A 366 -3.52 6.16 22.42
N ASN A 367 -3.69 5.76 23.69
CA ASN A 367 -3.15 6.51 24.85
C ASN A 367 -3.52 8.01 24.80
N ASP A 368 -4.80 8.32 24.44
CA ASP A 368 -5.35 9.67 24.28
C ASP A 368 -4.80 10.50 23.11
N GLU A 369 -3.92 9.94 22.29
CA GLU A 369 -3.47 10.56 21.05
C GLU A 369 -4.31 10.15 19.85
N LEU A 370 -4.65 11.10 19.00
CA LEU A 370 -5.33 10.83 17.72
C LEU A 370 -4.37 10.14 16.77
N VAL A 371 -4.63 8.86 16.47
CA VAL A 371 -3.77 8.03 15.62
C VAL A 371 -4.43 7.57 14.32
N GLY A 372 -5.70 7.87 14.15
CA GLY A 372 -6.42 7.56 12.91
C GLY A 372 -7.81 8.17 12.89
N ALA A 373 -8.37 8.31 11.70
CA ALA A 373 -9.73 8.77 11.51
C ALA A 373 -10.30 8.26 10.19
N THR A 374 -11.65 8.18 10.11
CA THR A 374 -12.35 7.94 8.83
C THR A 374 -13.65 8.71 8.81
N ASN A 375 -14.11 9.07 7.61
CA ASN A 375 -15.38 9.77 7.44
C ASN A 375 -16.56 8.84 7.75
N LEU A 376 -17.62 9.43 8.25
CA LEU A 376 -18.93 8.81 8.39
C LEU A 376 -19.83 9.26 7.23
N LEU A 377 -20.40 8.29 6.53
CA LEU A 377 -21.15 8.51 5.30
C LEU A 377 -22.57 7.97 5.46
N VAL A 378 -23.52 8.59 4.77
CA VAL A 378 -24.88 8.02 4.66
C VAL A 378 -24.89 6.85 3.70
N ASN A 379 -25.50 5.73 4.11
CA ASN A 379 -25.56 4.48 3.32
C ASN A 379 -26.63 4.48 2.22
N GLN A 380 -27.40 5.56 2.09
CA GLN A 380 -28.47 5.70 1.09
C GLN A 380 -28.79 7.15 0.81
N LYS A 381 -29.41 7.39 -0.36
CA LYS A 381 -29.95 8.73 -0.67
C LYS A 381 -31.14 9.05 0.22
N VAL A 382 -31.10 10.20 0.89
CA VAL A 382 -32.13 10.69 1.81
C VAL A 382 -32.88 11.85 1.16
N LYS A 383 -34.17 11.71 0.94
CA LYS A 383 -35.01 12.79 0.39
C LYS A 383 -35.63 13.63 1.52
N SER A 384 -35.87 14.90 1.24
CA SER A 384 -36.66 15.73 2.15
C SER A 384 -38.13 15.28 2.18
N LYS A 385 -38.75 15.39 3.35
CA LYS A 385 -40.21 15.24 3.50
C LYS A 385 -40.93 16.21 2.57
N ASN A 386 -41.95 15.74 1.89
CA ASN A 386 -42.88 16.57 1.14
C ASN A 386 -44.10 16.92 2.00
N ILE A 387 -44.99 17.79 1.49
CA ILE A 387 -46.20 18.25 2.21
C ILE A 387 -47.11 17.06 2.56
N MET A 388 -47.21 16.04 1.71
CA MET A 388 -48.03 14.84 1.95
C MET A 388 -47.47 13.97 3.08
N ASP A 389 -46.15 13.87 3.20
CA ASP A 389 -45.50 13.16 4.30
C ASP A 389 -45.83 13.83 5.64
N PHE A 390 -45.81 15.17 5.67
CA PHE A 390 -46.18 15.98 6.85
C PHE A 390 -47.64 15.83 7.25
N LEU A 391 -48.55 15.83 6.27
CA LEU A 391 -49.99 15.61 6.50
C LEU A 391 -50.26 14.21 7.04
N ASN A 392 -49.60 13.19 6.52
CA ASN A 392 -49.75 11.84 7.01
C ASN A 392 -49.26 11.69 8.47
N GLU A 393 -48.16 12.33 8.83
CA GLU A 393 -47.68 12.35 10.22
C GLU A 393 -48.68 13.03 11.16
N LEU A 394 -49.29 14.15 10.76
CA LEU A 394 -50.33 14.83 11.54
C LEU A 394 -51.58 13.94 11.73
N ILE A 395 -51.97 13.20 10.71
CA ILE A 395 -53.11 12.27 10.80
C ILE A 395 -52.77 11.12 11.78
N ILE A 396 -51.57 10.52 11.67
CA ILE A 396 -51.12 9.47 12.57
C ILE A 396 -51.04 9.97 14.02
N PHE A 397 -50.49 11.19 14.20
CA PHE A 397 -50.41 11.81 15.52
C PHE A 397 -51.78 12.07 16.13
N SER A 398 -52.74 12.56 15.33
CA SER A 398 -54.14 12.80 15.79
C SER A 398 -54.83 11.47 16.20
N TYR A 399 -54.57 10.39 15.48
CA TYR A 399 -55.08 9.04 15.84
C TYR A 399 -54.50 8.49 17.15
N LYS A 400 -53.22 8.82 17.44
CA LYS A 400 -52.57 8.42 18.70
C LYS A 400 -53.03 9.21 19.92
N LEU A 401 -53.45 10.48 19.73
CA LEU A 401 -54.01 11.35 20.80
C LEU A 401 -55.47 11.04 21.12
N GLY A 402 -56.20 10.38 20.23
CA GLY A 402 -57.62 10.05 20.41
C GLY A 402 -57.84 8.66 21.09
N ARG A 403 -56.78 8.00 21.55
CA ARG A 403 -56.80 6.80 22.39
C ARG A 403 -56.23 7.09 23.78
#